data_21cd57cc07f585fe0ed74a818aef8a8c
#
_entry.id   21cd57cc07f585fe0ed74a818aef8a8c
#
_cell.length_a   1.000
_cell.length_b   1.000
_cell.length_c   1.000
_cell.angle_alpha   90.00
_cell.angle_beta   90.00
_cell.angle_gamma   90.00
#
_symmetry.space_group_name_H-M   'P 1'
#
loop_
_entity.id
_entity.type
_entity.pdbx_description
1 polymer ?
#
loop_
_entity_poly.entity_id
_entity_poly.type
_entity_poly.pdbx_seq_one_letter_code
_entity_poly.pdbx_strand_id
1 'polypeptide(L)'
;FAHVRTYGVYSLYDGNLSYLSSDALNRQYEALLLTEDRLRSIAEEDSEGLSPQLLDALGNLRDRVNQLITTIDDDLMNAVRLSLDWKLFSNEVDELYLSLGTLNDISKTELQSVLEERLAEQKGYLGFLFAAIVVILVIIAYLYTGFSLSVKTAIESFSVAAKKVASGDLTVKMEKQSSDE
;
A
#
# COMPACT_ATOMS: atom_id res chain seq x y z
N PHE A 1 8.40 4.80 25.50
CA PHE A 1 8.95 3.59 26.19
C PHE A 1 10.36 3.81 26.73
N ALA A 2 11.30 4.46 26.02
CA ALA A 2 12.67 4.70 26.51
C ALA A 2 12.69 5.40 27.90
N HIS A 3 11.80 6.34 28.12
CA HIS A 3 11.67 7.02 29.42
C HIS A 3 11.14 6.09 30.53
N VAL A 4 10.21 5.19 30.22
CA VAL A 4 9.74 4.17 31.17
C VAL A 4 10.91 3.34 31.68
N ARG A 5 11.73 2.81 30.76
CA ARG A 5 12.92 2.06 31.11
C ARG A 5 13.88 2.85 31.98
N THR A 6 14.21 4.09 31.55
CA THR A 6 15.19 4.90 32.26
C THR A 6 14.76 5.22 33.68
N TYR A 7 13.56 5.75 33.87
CA TYR A 7 13.08 6.15 35.20
C TYR A 7 12.71 4.94 36.09
N GLY A 8 12.13 3.89 35.50
CA GLY A 8 11.80 2.66 36.24
C GLY A 8 13.05 1.94 36.72
N VAL A 9 14.00 1.65 35.83
CA VAL A 9 15.28 1.01 36.19
C VAL A 9 16.06 1.82 37.22
N TYR A 10 16.14 3.15 37.02
CA TYR A 10 16.83 4.02 37.96
C TYR A 10 16.20 3.97 39.36
N SER A 11 14.87 4.08 39.46
CA SER A 11 14.15 4.05 40.72
C SER A 11 14.28 2.70 41.46
N LEU A 12 14.21 1.59 40.70
CA LEU A 12 14.41 0.23 41.26
C LEU A 12 15.85 -0.01 41.70
N TYR A 13 16.83 0.50 40.95
CA TYR A 13 18.24 0.39 41.32
C TYR A 13 18.58 1.21 42.57
N ASP A 14 18.05 2.44 42.68
CA ASP A 14 18.24 3.33 43.82
C ASP A 14 17.38 2.94 45.04
N GLY A 15 16.38 2.07 44.84
CA GLY A 15 15.45 1.64 45.87
C GLY A 15 14.52 2.76 46.33
N ASN A 16 14.44 3.88 45.60
CA ASN A 16 13.66 5.04 45.94
C ASN A 16 13.00 5.68 44.68
N LEU A 17 11.70 5.94 44.79
CA LEU A 17 10.96 6.67 43.77
C LEU A 17 10.99 8.17 44.08
N SER A 18 11.89 8.92 43.44
CA SER A 18 11.93 10.37 43.60
C SER A 18 10.67 11.02 43.00
N TYR A 19 10.31 12.22 43.48
CA TYR A 19 9.19 12.99 42.93
C TYR A 19 9.29 13.18 41.42
N LEU A 20 10.47 13.47 40.89
CA LEU A 20 10.71 13.65 39.47
C LEU A 20 10.49 12.34 38.68
N SER A 21 10.99 11.21 39.20
CA SER A 21 10.80 9.90 38.62
C SER A 21 9.34 9.48 38.64
N SER A 22 8.64 9.76 39.75
CA SER A 22 7.21 9.46 39.90
C SER A 22 6.37 10.24 38.88
N ASP A 23 6.60 11.55 38.73
CA ASP A 23 5.88 12.38 37.77
C ASP A 23 6.15 11.96 36.32
N ALA A 24 7.40 11.59 36.01
CA ALA A 24 7.76 11.09 34.71
C ALA A 24 7.13 9.72 34.41
N LEU A 25 7.14 8.81 35.37
CA LEU A 25 6.51 7.49 35.23
C LEU A 25 4.99 7.59 35.10
N ASN A 26 4.34 8.48 35.87
CA ASN A 26 2.90 8.69 35.77
C ASN A 26 2.48 9.15 34.37
N ARG A 27 3.20 10.10 33.78
CA ARG A 27 2.95 10.51 32.38
C ARG A 27 3.11 9.38 31.38
N GLN A 28 4.08 8.51 31.60
CA GLN A 28 4.28 7.35 30.71
C GLN A 28 3.21 6.26 30.92
N TYR A 29 2.78 6.08 32.16
CA TYR A 29 1.68 5.19 32.53
C TYR A 29 0.37 5.61 31.83
N GLU A 30 0.02 6.90 31.86
CA GLU A 30 -1.13 7.42 31.13
C GLU A 30 -1.00 7.19 29.60
N ALA A 31 0.19 7.38 29.05
CA ALA A 31 0.45 7.11 27.63
C ALA A 31 0.31 5.62 27.29
N LEU A 32 0.70 4.72 28.19
CA LEU A 32 0.51 3.27 28.03
C LEU A 32 -0.97 2.89 28.06
N LEU A 33 -1.76 3.45 28.97
CA LEU A 33 -3.21 3.25 29.03
C LEU A 33 -3.89 3.66 27.72
N LEU A 34 -3.53 4.83 27.18
CA LEU A 34 -4.04 5.28 25.88
C LEU A 34 -3.61 4.35 24.73
N THR A 35 -2.42 3.79 24.82
CA THR A 35 -1.92 2.84 23.82
C THR A 35 -2.69 1.54 23.89
N GLU A 36 -2.93 1.00 25.09
CA GLU A 36 -3.75 -0.19 25.30
C GLU A 36 -5.16 0.00 24.73
N ASP A 37 -5.81 1.12 25.04
CA ASP A 37 -7.15 1.41 24.55
C ASP A 37 -7.22 1.49 23.02
N ARG A 38 -6.21 2.06 22.37
CA ARG A 38 -6.09 2.08 20.91
C ARG A 38 -5.87 0.70 20.33
N LEU A 39 -4.98 -0.12 20.92
CA LEU A 39 -4.74 -1.48 20.47
C LEU A 39 -6.00 -2.33 20.58
N ARG A 40 -6.78 -2.15 21.66
CA ARG A 40 -8.07 -2.78 21.85
C ARG A 40 -9.08 -2.37 20.77
N SER A 41 -9.23 -1.07 20.53
CA SER A 41 -10.14 -0.53 19.51
C SER A 41 -9.80 -1.11 18.12
N ILE A 42 -8.53 -1.15 17.73
CA ILE A 42 -8.10 -1.74 16.45
C ILE A 42 -8.45 -3.23 16.37
N ALA A 43 -8.23 -3.98 17.46
CA ALA A 43 -8.49 -5.41 17.48
C ALA A 43 -10.00 -5.76 17.47
N GLU A 44 -10.86 -4.92 18.05
CA GLU A 44 -12.29 -5.16 18.21
C GLU A 44 -13.12 -4.52 17.09
N GLU A 45 -12.79 -3.31 16.64
CA GLU A 45 -13.59 -2.52 15.71
C GLU A 45 -13.09 -2.63 14.27
N ASP A 46 -11.78 -2.69 14.04
CA ASP A 46 -11.16 -2.68 12.73
C ASP A 46 -10.62 -4.05 12.28
N SER A 47 -11.02 -5.14 12.94
CA SER A 47 -10.52 -6.49 12.66
C SER A 47 -10.93 -7.03 11.28
N GLU A 48 -11.98 -6.47 10.65
CA GLU A 48 -12.49 -6.89 9.35
C GLU A 48 -11.56 -6.55 8.18
N GLY A 49 -10.37 -6.91 8.13
CA GLY A 49 -9.43 -6.64 7.05
C GLY A 49 -8.00 -6.90 7.45
N LEU A 50 -7.80 -7.24 8.71
CA LEU A 50 -6.49 -7.59 9.23
C LEU A 50 -6.25 -9.09 9.07
N SER A 51 -5.02 -9.47 8.73
CA SER A 51 -4.66 -10.88 8.67
C SER A 51 -4.67 -11.50 10.08
N PRO A 52 -4.87 -12.83 10.19
CA PRO A 52 -4.75 -13.53 11.46
C PRO A 52 -3.39 -13.34 12.14
N GLN A 53 -2.32 -13.19 11.35
CA GLN A 53 -0.96 -12.96 11.86
C GLN A 53 -0.82 -11.57 12.48
N LEU A 54 -1.44 -10.56 11.87
CA LEU A 54 -1.42 -9.20 12.39
C LEU A 54 -2.28 -9.08 13.65
N LEU A 55 -3.43 -9.76 13.70
CA LEU A 55 -4.28 -9.82 14.89
C LEU A 55 -3.57 -10.51 16.07
N ASP A 56 -2.86 -11.59 15.82
CA ASP A 56 -2.06 -12.29 16.85
C ASP A 56 -0.92 -11.38 17.37
N ALA A 57 -0.22 -10.70 16.47
CA ALA A 57 0.84 -9.76 16.85
C ALA A 57 0.31 -8.55 17.64
N LEU A 58 -0.87 -8.03 17.30
CA LEU A 58 -1.57 -6.99 18.06
C LEU A 58 -1.97 -7.48 19.44
N GLY A 59 -2.52 -8.69 19.54
CA GLY A 59 -2.86 -9.34 20.81
C GLY A 59 -1.64 -9.48 21.72
N ASN A 60 -0.54 -10.01 21.20
CA ASN A 60 0.71 -10.16 21.92
C ASN A 60 1.28 -8.82 22.41
N LEU A 61 1.26 -7.79 21.56
CA LEU A 61 1.70 -6.44 21.96
C LEU A 61 0.81 -5.87 23.07
N ARG A 62 -0.50 -6.04 22.96
CA ARG A 62 -1.47 -5.59 23.98
C ARG A 62 -1.22 -6.26 25.32
N ASP A 63 -0.99 -7.57 25.32
CA ASP A 63 -0.70 -8.33 26.56
C ASP A 63 0.58 -7.83 27.23
N ARG A 64 1.63 -7.52 26.45
CA ARG A 64 2.87 -6.93 26.98
C ARG A 64 2.68 -5.51 27.52
N VAL A 65 1.86 -4.68 26.84
CA VAL A 65 1.50 -3.35 27.35
C VAL A 65 0.76 -3.47 28.67
N ASN A 66 -0.23 -4.36 28.78
CA ASN A 66 -0.99 -4.59 30.00
C ASN A 66 -0.11 -5.11 31.15
N GLN A 67 0.79 -6.03 30.87
CA GLN A 67 1.75 -6.51 31.85
C GLN A 67 2.60 -5.36 32.38
N LEU A 68 3.18 -4.54 31.52
CA LEU A 68 3.99 -3.39 31.91
C LEU A 68 3.19 -2.34 32.71
N ILE A 69 1.93 -2.08 32.33
CA ILE A 69 1.00 -1.20 33.07
C ILE A 69 0.84 -1.72 34.51
N THR A 70 0.58 -3.01 34.67
CA THR A 70 0.40 -3.65 35.98
C THR A 70 1.69 -3.57 36.81
N THR A 71 2.84 -3.85 36.18
CA THR A 71 4.15 -3.78 36.89
C THR A 71 4.46 -2.34 37.34
N ILE A 72 4.16 -1.33 36.52
CA ILE A 72 4.36 0.08 36.89
C ILE A 72 3.43 0.46 38.06
N ASP A 73 2.17 0.06 37.99
CA ASP A 73 1.18 0.41 39.02
C ASP A 73 1.50 -0.28 40.35
N ASP A 74 1.64 -1.59 40.35
CA ASP A 74 1.78 -2.40 41.56
C ASP A 74 3.18 -2.32 42.18
N ASP A 75 4.23 -2.41 41.36
CA ASP A 75 5.60 -2.57 41.87
C ASP A 75 6.41 -1.28 41.92
N LEU A 76 5.97 -0.20 41.23
CA LEU A 76 6.65 1.09 41.29
C LEU A 76 5.79 2.19 41.94
N MET A 77 4.54 2.39 41.52
CA MET A 77 3.76 3.54 41.94
C MET A 77 3.06 3.32 43.28
N ASN A 78 2.47 2.14 43.48
CA ASN A 78 1.74 1.79 44.71
C ASN A 78 2.56 0.97 45.71
N ALA A 79 3.79 0.62 45.33
CA ALA A 79 4.65 -0.20 46.18
C ALA A 79 5.06 0.55 47.46
N VAL A 80 4.86 -0.06 48.63
CA VAL A 80 5.38 0.44 49.92
C VAL A 80 6.91 0.42 49.96
N ARG A 81 7.50 -0.53 49.25
CA ARG A 81 8.95 -0.66 49.02
C ARG A 81 9.19 -1.19 47.60
N LEU A 82 10.13 -0.60 46.94
CA LEU A 82 10.58 -1.05 45.63
C LEU A 82 11.39 -2.34 45.81
N SER A 83 10.78 -3.51 45.54
CA SER A 83 11.37 -4.84 45.76
C SER A 83 11.61 -5.59 44.44
N LEU A 84 11.05 -5.08 43.29
CA LEU A 84 11.25 -5.66 41.99
C LEU A 84 12.71 -5.53 41.55
N ASP A 85 13.26 -6.62 41.01
CA ASP A 85 14.62 -6.57 40.43
C ASP A 85 14.58 -5.70 39.14
N TRP A 86 15.42 -4.67 39.11
CA TRP A 86 15.54 -3.79 37.97
C TRP A 86 15.85 -4.50 36.65
N LYS A 87 16.52 -5.67 36.71
CA LYS A 87 16.80 -6.49 35.52
C LYS A 87 15.53 -7.11 34.96
N LEU A 88 14.64 -7.59 35.82
CA LEU A 88 13.34 -8.14 35.40
C LEU A 88 12.52 -7.06 34.73
N PHE A 89 12.42 -5.87 35.33
CA PHE A 89 11.74 -4.74 34.73
C PHE A 89 12.35 -4.31 33.38
N SER A 90 13.69 -4.27 33.29
CA SER A 90 14.37 -3.96 32.04
C SER A 90 14.06 -4.98 30.94
N ASN A 91 14.04 -6.28 31.28
CA ASN A 91 13.70 -7.34 30.33
C ASN A 91 12.24 -7.25 29.86
N GLU A 92 11.32 -6.90 30.75
CA GLU A 92 9.91 -6.72 30.39
C GLU A 92 9.74 -5.59 29.36
N VAL A 93 10.43 -4.47 29.55
CA VAL A 93 10.45 -3.39 28.57
C VAL A 93 11.11 -3.83 27.25
N ASP A 94 12.17 -4.62 27.31
CA ASP A 94 12.83 -5.13 26.09
C ASP A 94 11.92 -6.10 25.32
N GLU A 95 11.14 -6.95 26.00
CA GLU A 95 10.14 -7.83 25.38
C GLU A 95 9.01 -7.02 24.70
N LEU A 96 8.59 -5.90 25.31
CA LEU A 96 7.66 -4.99 24.68
C LEU A 96 8.23 -4.39 23.38
N TYR A 97 9.50 -3.99 23.37
CA TYR A 97 10.16 -3.50 22.15
C TYR A 97 10.24 -4.56 21.06
N LEU A 98 10.52 -5.82 21.44
CA LEU A 98 10.55 -6.95 20.49
C LEU A 98 9.17 -7.18 19.88
N SER A 99 8.11 -7.16 20.70
CA SER A 99 6.73 -7.32 20.21
C SER A 99 6.33 -6.20 19.26
N LEU A 100 6.72 -4.95 19.54
CA LEU A 100 6.51 -3.82 18.66
C LEU A 100 7.27 -3.97 17.33
N GLY A 101 8.51 -4.46 17.38
CA GLY A 101 9.32 -4.78 16.21
C GLY A 101 8.64 -5.82 15.33
N THR A 102 8.17 -6.91 15.93
CA THR A 102 7.44 -7.98 15.24
C THR A 102 6.18 -7.46 14.56
N LEU A 103 5.36 -6.67 15.26
CA LEU A 103 4.17 -6.05 14.69
C LEU A 103 4.51 -5.17 13.48
N ASN A 104 5.56 -4.34 13.60
CA ASN A 104 6.00 -3.48 12.52
C ASN A 104 6.47 -4.27 11.28
N ASP A 105 7.19 -5.38 11.46
CA ASP A 105 7.68 -6.20 10.36
C ASP A 105 6.54 -6.97 9.66
N ILE A 106 5.57 -7.50 10.42
CA ILE A 106 4.37 -8.11 9.87
C ILE A 106 3.56 -7.07 9.08
N SER A 107 3.33 -5.89 9.66
CA SER A 107 2.58 -4.81 9.00
C SER A 107 3.25 -4.36 7.70
N LYS A 108 4.57 -4.25 7.65
CA LYS A 108 5.31 -3.93 6.42
C LYS A 108 5.14 -5.01 5.35
N THR A 109 5.25 -6.28 5.75
CA THR A 109 5.13 -7.41 4.82
C THR A 109 3.74 -7.46 4.22
N GLU A 110 2.69 -7.27 5.01
CA GLU A 110 1.32 -7.22 4.52
C GLU A 110 1.07 -6.02 3.61
N LEU A 111 1.54 -4.84 4.00
CA LEU A 111 1.40 -3.65 3.16
C LEU A 111 2.11 -3.84 1.81
N GLN A 112 3.29 -4.45 1.80
CA GLN A 112 4.00 -4.78 0.56
C GLN A 112 3.20 -5.73 -0.32
N SER A 113 2.63 -6.80 0.25
CA SER A 113 1.83 -7.77 -0.52
C SER A 113 0.60 -7.14 -1.14
N VAL A 114 -0.13 -6.31 -0.40
CA VAL A 114 -1.31 -5.58 -0.91
C VAL A 114 -0.93 -4.59 -2.01
N LEU A 115 0.20 -3.90 -1.86
CA LEU A 115 0.69 -2.97 -2.88
C LEU A 115 1.14 -3.71 -4.15
N GLU A 116 1.82 -4.84 -4.02
CA GLU A 116 2.24 -5.66 -5.18
C GLU A 116 1.04 -6.22 -5.94
N GLU A 117 0.01 -6.70 -5.23
CA GLU A 117 -1.22 -7.19 -5.83
C GLU A 117 -1.93 -6.07 -6.63
N ARG A 118 -2.11 -4.90 -6.04
CA ARG A 118 -2.71 -3.74 -6.72
C ARG A 118 -1.88 -3.27 -7.91
N LEU A 119 -0.55 -3.28 -7.81
CA LEU A 119 0.33 -2.94 -8.92
C LEU A 119 0.25 -3.96 -10.06
N ALA A 120 0.11 -5.26 -9.75
CA ALA A 120 -0.06 -6.30 -10.76
C ALA A 120 -1.40 -6.14 -11.51
N GLU A 121 -2.49 -5.86 -10.83
CA GLU A 121 -3.79 -5.55 -11.43
C GLU A 121 -3.73 -4.34 -12.35
N GLN A 122 -3.10 -3.24 -11.90
CA GLN A 122 -2.96 -2.03 -12.72
C GLN A 122 -2.09 -2.25 -13.96
N LYS A 123 -1.00 -3.01 -13.84
CA LYS A 123 -0.14 -3.36 -14.99
C LYS A 123 -0.91 -4.20 -16.01
N GLY A 124 -1.74 -5.13 -15.57
CA GLY A 124 -2.62 -5.92 -16.44
C GLY A 124 -3.60 -5.04 -17.24
N TYR A 125 -4.24 -4.10 -16.57
CA TYR A 125 -5.16 -3.14 -17.21
C TYR A 125 -4.46 -2.22 -18.21
N LEU A 126 -3.29 -1.68 -17.86
CA LEU A 126 -2.48 -0.85 -18.77
C LEU A 126 -2.01 -1.65 -19.99
N GLY A 127 -1.62 -2.91 -19.82
CA GLY A 127 -1.25 -3.81 -20.91
C GLY A 127 -2.40 -4.05 -21.88
N PHE A 128 -3.60 -4.28 -21.36
CA PHE A 128 -4.81 -4.42 -22.17
C PHE A 128 -5.15 -3.13 -22.96
N LEU A 129 -5.09 -1.97 -22.33
CA LEU A 129 -5.32 -0.68 -22.99
C LEU A 129 -4.29 -0.45 -24.11
N PHE A 130 -3.03 -0.74 -23.85
CA PHE A 130 -1.98 -0.59 -24.86
C PHE A 130 -2.21 -1.52 -26.07
N ALA A 131 -2.58 -2.78 -25.83
CA ALA A 131 -2.92 -3.72 -26.90
C ALA A 131 -4.13 -3.22 -27.72
N ALA A 132 -5.17 -2.70 -27.08
CA ALA A 132 -6.33 -2.14 -27.76
C ALA A 132 -5.96 -0.94 -28.66
N ILE A 133 -5.11 -0.04 -28.18
CA ILE A 133 -4.60 1.10 -28.97
C ILE A 133 -3.82 0.60 -30.20
N VAL A 134 -2.94 -0.39 -30.03
CA VAL A 134 -2.19 -0.96 -31.15
C VAL A 134 -3.12 -1.56 -32.21
N VAL A 135 -4.15 -2.31 -31.80
CA VAL A 135 -5.14 -2.87 -32.72
C VAL A 135 -5.87 -1.78 -33.49
N ILE A 136 -6.29 -0.69 -32.82
CA ILE A 136 -6.95 0.45 -33.47
C ILE A 136 -6.01 1.10 -34.49
N LEU A 137 -4.74 1.31 -34.15
CA LEU A 137 -3.76 1.89 -35.08
C LEU A 137 -3.52 1.00 -36.31
N VAL A 138 -3.50 -0.32 -36.16
CA VAL A 138 -3.39 -1.26 -37.28
C VAL A 138 -4.60 -1.16 -38.20
N ILE A 139 -5.81 -1.09 -37.64
CA ILE A 139 -7.04 -0.90 -38.42
C ILE A 139 -7.01 0.40 -39.19
N ILE A 140 -6.62 1.51 -38.55
CA ILE A 140 -6.51 2.82 -39.21
C ILE A 140 -5.48 2.77 -40.34
N ALA A 141 -4.31 2.17 -40.12
CA ALA A 141 -3.28 2.05 -41.15
C ALA A 141 -3.76 1.18 -42.32
N TYR A 142 -4.51 0.12 -42.05
CA TYR A 142 -5.12 -0.74 -43.09
C TYR A 142 -6.14 0.05 -43.93
N LEU A 143 -7.06 0.76 -43.29
CA LEU A 143 -8.05 1.59 -43.98
C LEU A 143 -7.40 2.72 -44.78
N TYR A 144 -6.37 3.37 -44.21
CA TYR A 144 -5.63 4.43 -44.90
C TYR A 144 -4.91 3.90 -46.19
N THR A 145 -4.26 2.75 -46.09
CA THR A 145 -3.63 2.14 -47.24
C THR A 145 -4.64 1.74 -48.32
N GLY A 146 -5.77 1.14 -47.91
CA GLY A 146 -6.87 0.82 -48.84
C GLY A 146 -7.43 2.05 -49.56
N PHE A 147 -7.72 3.12 -48.79
CA PHE A 147 -8.18 4.38 -49.35
C PHE A 147 -7.16 5.03 -50.31
N SER A 148 -5.88 5.08 -49.89
CA SER A 148 -4.80 5.65 -50.70
C SER A 148 -4.64 4.94 -52.03
N LEU A 149 -4.70 3.60 -52.04
CA LEU A 149 -4.64 2.78 -53.25
C LEU A 149 -5.86 3.03 -54.15
N SER A 150 -7.07 3.10 -53.60
CA SER A 150 -8.30 3.36 -54.30
C SER A 150 -8.28 4.74 -54.99
N VAL A 151 -7.85 5.76 -54.26
CA VAL A 151 -7.72 7.13 -54.78
C VAL A 151 -6.68 7.21 -55.90
N LYS A 152 -5.52 6.56 -55.73
CA LYS A 152 -4.45 6.49 -56.73
C LYS A 152 -4.94 5.83 -58.02
N THR A 153 -5.62 4.70 -57.93
CA THR A 153 -6.18 3.97 -59.08
C THR A 153 -7.26 4.82 -59.78
N ALA A 154 -8.11 5.48 -59.04
CA ALA A 154 -9.10 6.41 -59.60
C ALA A 154 -8.48 7.59 -60.37
N ILE A 155 -7.44 8.22 -59.78
CA ILE A 155 -6.72 9.31 -60.46
C ILE A 155 -6.01 8.83 -61.73
N GLU A 156 -5.38 7.67 -61.69
CA GLU A 156 -4.72 7.06 -62.87
C GLU A 156 -5.76 6.80 -64.00
N SER A 157 -6.90 6.19 -63.67
CA SER A 157 -7.96 5.93 -64.66
C SER A 157 -8.55 7.23 -65.24
N PHE A 158 -8.76 8.26 -64.43
CA PHE A 158 -9.16 9.60 -64.87
C PHE A 158 -8.13 10.23 -65.81
N SER A 159 -6.84 10.14 -65.45
CA SER A 159 -5.76 10.70 -66.29
C SER A 159 -5.67 10.00 -67.66
N VAL A 160 -5.84 8.69 -67.70
CA VAL A 160 -5.86 7.91 -68.97
C VAL A 160 -7.09 8.31 -69.81
N ALA A 161 -8.27 8.37 -69.21
CA ALA A 161 -9.49 8.79 -69.90
C ALA A 161 -9.38 10.22 -70.44
N ALA A 162 -8.87 11.16 -69.67
CA ALA A 162 -8.65 12.54 -70.09
C ALA A 162 -7.67 12.65 -71.29
N LYS A 163 -6.59 11.89 -71.26
CA LYS A 163 -5.63 11.84 -72.39
C LYS A 163 -6.27 11.30 -73.65
N LYS A 164 -7.09 10.25 -73.60
CA LYS A 164 -7.82 9.72 -74.73
C LYS A 164 -8.80 10.71 -75.31
N VAL A 165 -9.58 11.38 -74.47
CA VAL A 165 -10.48 12.43 -74.92
C VAL A 165 -9.74 13.60 -75.59
N ALA A 166 -8.60 14.02 -75.04
CA ALA A 166 -7.74 15.07 -75.60
C ALA A 166 -7.12 14.68 -76.97
N SER A 167 -6.94 13.37 -77.26
CA SER A 167 -6.49 12.84 -78.56
C SER A 167 -7.62 12.63 -79.55
N GLY A 168 -8.86 13.01 -79.23
CA GLY A 168 -10.02 12.94 -80.14
C GLY A 168 -10.83 11.66 -80.06
N ASP A 169 -10.48 10.73 -79.17
CA ASP A 169 -11.26 9.52 -78.93
C ASP A 169 -12.39 9.74 -77.91
N LEU A 170 -13.58 10.01 -78.43
CA LEU A 170 -14.79 10.26 -77.65
C LEU A 170 -15.55 8.97 -77.28
N THR A 171 -15.02 7.79 -77.60
CA THR A 171 -15.68 6.49 -77.34
C THR A 171 -15.34 5.89 -75.98
N VAL A 172 -14.57 6.60 -75.15
CA VAL A 172 -14.13 6.14 -73.85
C VAL A 172 -15.29 6.04 -72.86
N LYS A 173 -15.74 4.84 -72.57
CA LYS A 173 -16.61 4.54 -71.41
C LYS A 173 -15.78 4.49 -70.15
N MET A 174 -16.06 5.37 -69.18
CA MET A 174 -15.54 5.17 -67.84
C MET A 174 -16.24 3.96 -67.20
N GLU A 175 -15.53 2.89 -66.96
CA GLU A 175 -16.05 1.82 -66.12
C GLU A 175 -16.18 2.35 -64.67
N LYS A 176 -17.36 2.21 -64.12
CA LYS A 176 -17.67 2.55 -62.70
C LYS A 176 -16.95 1.51 -61.83
N GLN A 177 -15.78 1.86 -61.36
CA GLN A 177 -14.89 0.96 -60.54
C GLN A 177 -15.21 1.00 -59.05
N SER A 178 -16.44 1.43 -58.70
CA SER A 178 -16.94 1.43 -57.35
C SER A 178 -18.04 0.38 -57.24
N SER A 179 -17.66 -0.76 -56.63
CA SER A 179 -18.59 -1.79 -56.20
C SER A 179 -18.89 -1.58 -54.71
N ASP A 180 -19.35 -0.38 -54.35
CA ASP A 180 -19.91 -0.09 -53.05
C ASP A 180 -21.44 -0.11 -53.14
N GLU A 181 -22.01 -1.26 -52.92
CA GLU A 181 -23.37 -1.50 -52.41
C GLU A 181 -23.27 -2.28 -51.11
#